data_d40d4cf58acb83cb3d0ab285d906b847
#
_entry.id   d40d4cf58acb83cb3d0ab285d906b847
#
_cell.length_a   1.000
_cell.length_b   1.000
_cell.length_c   1.000
_cell.angle_alpha   90.00
_cell.angle_beta   90.00
_cell.angle_gamma   90.00
#
_symmetry.space_group_name_H-M   'P 1'
#
loop_
_entity.id
_entity.type
_entity.pdbx_description
1 polymer ?
#
loop_
_entity_poly.entity_id
_entity_poly.type
_entity_poly.pdbx_seq_one_letter_code
_entity_poly.pdbx_strand_id
1 'polypeptide(L)' 'MCKVLTQDKSRLIDVSNTDIFIEKVGGKNTFDISIYKFNRPIVLGTYRTKEYAKKILEMIAICLGNNNYYRMPEIDSESK' A
#
# COMPACT_ATOMS: atom_id res chain seq x y z
N MET A 1 -15.41 2.81 -6.54
CA MET A 1 -14.80 1.72 -5.76
C MET A 1 -13.38 1.50 -6.26
N CYS A 2 -12.41 1.58 -5.38
CA CYS A 2 -11.02 1.41 -5.78
C CYS A 2 -10.53 0.04 -5.30
N LYS A 3 -9.99 -0.73 -6.21
CA LYS A 3 -9.42 -2.03 -5.87
C LYS A 3 -7.91 -1.99 -6.04
N VAL A 4 -7.21 -2.58 -5.10
CA VAL A 4 -5.75 -2.60 -5.09
C VAL A 4 -5.28 -4.04 -5.17
N LEU A 5 -4.42 -4.30 -6.16
CA LEU A 5 -3.73 -5.58 -6.25
C LEU A 5 -2.50 -5.50 -5.35
N THR A 6 -2.39 -6.41 -4.40
CA THR A 6 -1.29 -6.39 -3.44
C THR A 6 0.05 -6.59 -4.15
N GLN A 7 1.14 -6.20 -3.45
CA GLN A 7 2.47 -6.24 -4.03
C GLN A 7 2.86 -7.65 -4.50
N ASP A 8 2.45 -8.66 -3.76
CA ASP A 8 2.74 -10.05 -4.15
C ASP A 8 1.74 -10.61 -5.14
N LYS A 9 0.75 -9.80 -5.54
CA LYS A 9 -0.25 -10.14 -6.55
C LYS A 9 -1.16 -11.29 -6.16
N SER A 10 -1.23 -11.58 -4.87
CA SER A 10 -2.04 -12.70 -4.40
C SER A 10 -3.46 -12.29 -4.04
N ARG A 11 -3.73 -10.99 -3.89
CA ARG A 11 -5.05 -10.53 -3.47
C ARG A 11 -5.42 -9.25 -4.19
N LEU A 12 -6.69 -9.16 -4.52
CA LEU A 12 -7.29 -7.92 -5.03
C LEU A 12 -8.28 -7.46 -3.98
N ILE A 13 -8.01 -6.30 -3.38
CA ILE A 13 -8.75 -5.84 -2.21
C ILE A 13 -9.43 -4.52 -2.50
N ASP A 14 -10.72 -4.43 -2.16
CA ASP A 14 -11.45 -3.18 -2.21
C ASP A 14 -11.03 -2.34 -1.01
N VAL A 15 -10.38 -1.21 -1.29
CA VAL A 15 -9.87 -0.34 -0.23
C VAL A 15 -10.77 0.85 0.04
N SER A 16 -11.95 0.87 -0.55
CA SER A 16 -12.93 1.93 -0.30
C SER A 16 -13.40 1.86 1.14
N ASN A 17 -13.55 3.02 1.76
CA ASN A 17 -14.05 3.12 3.14
C ASN A 17 -13.15 2.43 4.14
N THR A 18 -11.84 2.38 3.88
CA THR A 18 -10.88 1.87 4.84
C THR A 18 -9.83 2.93 5.11
N ASP A 19 -9.20 2.83 6.26
CA ASP A 19 -8.05 3.67 6.57
C ASP A 19 -6.82 3.02 5.97
N ILE A 20 -6.05 3.83 5.24
CA ILE A 20 -4.81 3.37 4.62
C ILE A 20 -3.67 4.13 5.29
N PHE A 21 -2.66 3.42 5.75
CA PHE A 21 -1.59 4.06 6.51
C PHE A 21 -0.25 3.41 6.21
N ILE A 22 0.82 4.15 6.54
CA ILE A 22 2.19 3.67 6.42
C ILE A 22 2.70 3.34 7.82
N GLU A 23 3.29 2.17 7.96
CA GLU A 23 3.78 1.71 9.25
C GLU A 23 5.21 1.25 9.09
N LYS A 24 6.11 1.70 9.97
CA LYS A 24 7.48 1.23 9.96
C LYS A 24 7.55 -0.13 10.63
N VAL A 25 8.20 -1.07 9.97
CA VAL A 25 8.34 -2.42 10.50
C VAL A 25 9.48 -2.44 11.50
N GLY A 26 9.18 -2.85 12.74
CA GLY A 26 10.18 -2.92 13.78
C GLY A 26 11.28 -3.91 13.43
N GLY A 27 12.52 -3.51 13.68
CA GLY A 27 13.67 -4.37 13.43
C GLY A 27 14.09 -4.43 11.97
N LYS A 28 13.42 -3.71 11.08
CA LYS A 28 13.75 -3.68 9.65
C LYS A 28 13.69 -2.25 9.17
N ASN A 29 14.41 -1.97 8.09
CA ASN A 29 14.37 -0.64 7.49
C ASN A 29 13.39 -0.62 6.33
N THR A 30 12.16 -1.04 6.60
CA THR A 30 11.11 -1.08 5.59
C THR A 30 9.85 -0.45 6.13
N PHE A 31 8.98 -0.06 5.22
CA PHE A 31 7.72 0.60 5.54
C PHE A 31 6.60 -0.15 4.86
N ASP A 32 5.59 -0.54 5.63
CA ASP A 32 4.42 -1.23 5.08
C ASP A 32 3.32 -0.24 4.80
N ILE A 33 2.67 -0.40 3.66
CA ILE A 33 1.41 0.28 3.38
C ILE A 33 0.31 -0.70 3.71
N SER A 34 -0.53 -0.34 4.67
CA SER A 34 -1.53 -1.25 5.21
C SER A 34 -2.90 -0.59 5.22
N ILE A 35 -3.92 -1.43 5.24
CA ILE A 35 -5.28 -0.99 5.49
C ILE A 35 -5.79 -1.72 6.73
N TYR A 36 -6.82 -1.13 7.36
CA TYR A 36 -7.46 -1.77 8.50
C TYR A 36 -8.82 -2.26 8.04
N LYS A 37 -8.99 -3.58 8.01
CA LYS A 37 -10.21 -4.18 7.50
C LYS A 37 -10.47 -5.49 8.24
N PHE A 38 -11.72 -5.77 8.51
CA PHE A 38 -12.10 -6.98 9.25
C PHE A 38 -11.43 -7.03 10.62
N ASN A 39 -11.31 -5.86 11.28
CA ASN A 39 -10.74 -5.72 12.62
C ASN A 39 -9.27 -6.11 12.69
N ARG A 40 -8.54 -6.00 11.59
CA ARG A 40 -7.10 -6.29 11.61
C ARG A 40 -6.43 -5.55 10.46
N PRO A 41 -5.14 -5.26 10.61
CA PRO A 41 -4.39 -4.65 9.52
C PRO A 41 -4.06 -5.68 8.44
N ILE A 42 -4.11 -5.22 7.20
CA ILE A 42 -3.74 -6.04 6.05
C ILE A 42 -2.69 -5.26 5.28
N VAL A 43 -1.52 -5.88 5.07
CA VAL A 43 -0.41 -5.24 4.38
C VAL A 43 -0.65 -5.33 2.88
N LEU A 44 -0.62 -4.16 2.22
CA LEU A 44 -0.74 -4.11 0.76
C LEU A 44 0.60 -4.26 0.09
N GLY A 45 1.65 -3.71 0.70
CA GLY A 45 2.99 -3.80 0.15
C GLY A 45 4.02 -3.28 1.14
N THR A 46 5.28 -3.62 0.88
CA THR A 46 6.41 -3.24 1.72
C THR A 46 7.44 -2.53 0.86
N TYR A 47 7.97 -1.41 1.36
CA TYR A 47 8.88 -0.57 0.60
C TYR A 47 10.05 -0.13 1.47
N ARG A 48 11.17 0.25 0.84
CA ARG A 48 12.40 0.53 1.55
C ARG A 48 12.48 1.95 2.08
N THR A 49 11.81 2.90 1.43
CA THR A 49 11.87 4.29 1.86
C THR A 49 10.49 4.81 2.15
N LYS A 50 10.42 5.71 3.14
CA LYS A 50 9.15 6.34 3.49
C LYS A 50 8.65 7.24 2.37
N GLU A 51 9.58 7.91 1.68
CA GLU A 51 9.21 8.80 0.58
C GLU A 51 8.54 8.03 -0.53
N TYR A 52 9.06 6.86 -0.86
CA TYR A 52 8.46 6.03 -1.90
C TYR A 52 7.08 5.54 -1.47
N ALA A 53 6.97 5.12 -0.21
CA ALA A 53 5.68 4.68 0.32
C ALA A 53 4.65 5.81 0.29
N LYS A 54 5.07 7.04 0.60
CA LYS A 54 4.18 8.19 0.53
C LYS A 54 3.69 8.45 -0.88
N LYS A 55 4.57 8.30 -1.88
CA LYS A 55 4.17 8.45 -3.27
C LYS A 55 3.11 7.43 -3.65
N ILE A 56 3.29 6.21 -3.23
CA ILE A 56 2.32 5.16 -3.52
C ILE A 56 1.00 5.47 -2.85
N LEU A 57 1.04 5.95 -1.61
CA LEU A 57 -0.18 6.31 -0.90
C LEU A 57 -0.94 7.41 -1.64
N GLU A 58 -0.22 8.38 -2.21
CA GLU A 58 -0.85 9.42 -3.01
C GLU A 58 -1.50 8.84 -4.26
N MET A 59 -0.85 7.87 -4.90
CA MET A 59 -1.43 7.23 -6.08
C MET A 59 -2.70 6.46 -5.72
N ILE A 60 -2.72 5.83 -4.55
CA ILE A 60 -3.92 5.15 -4.09
C ILE A 60 -5.03 6.16 -3.84
N ALA A 61 -4.69 7.33 -3.30
CA ALA A 61 -5.67 8.39 -3.07
C ALA A 61 -6.30 8.83 -4.40
N ILE A 62 -5.50 8.96 -5.45
CA ILE A 62 -6.02 9.30 -6.76
C ILE A 62 -6.94 8.20 -7.28
N CYS A 63 -6.54 6.94 -7.08
CA CYS A 63 -7.37 5.80 -7.47
C CYS A 63 -8.73 5.83 -6.77
N LEU A 64 -8.73 6.15 -5.48
CA LEU A 64 -9.98 6.24 -4.73
C LEU A 64 -10.90 7.32 -5.32
N GLY A 65 -10.32 8.45 -5.72
CA GLY A 65 -11.10 9.53 -6.30
C GLY A 65 -11.67 9.21 -7.66
N ASN A 66 -11.07 8.27 -8.39
CA ASN A 66 -11.45 7.94 -9.76
C ASN A 66 -12.17 6.59 -9.88
N ASN A 67 -12.42 5.92 -8.78
CA ASN A 67 -13.04 4.58 -8.78
C ASN A 67 -12.29 3.62 -9.69
N ASN A 68 -10.98 3.64 -9.57
CA ASN A 68 -10.11 2.93 -10.48
C ASN A 68 -9.49 1.70 -9.81
N TYR A 69 -8.55 1.11 -10.51
CA TYR A 69 -7.80 -0.05 -10.08
C TYR A 69 -6.34 0.37 -9.96
N TYR A 70 -5.68 -0.08 -8.90
CA TYR A 70 -4.28 0.25 -8.69
C TYR A 70 -3.48 -1.01 -8.39
N ARG A 71 -2.37 -1.15 -9.06
CA ARG A 71 -1.44 -2.25 -8.81
C ARG A 71 -0.29 -1.74 -7.96
N MET A 72 -0.07 -2.37 -6.80
CA MET A 72 1.05 -1.99 -5.95
C MET A 72 2.35 -2.30 -6.68
N PRO A 73 3.27 -1.32 -6.75
CA PRO A 73 4.55 -1.58 -7.40
C PRO A 73 5.42 -2.54 -6.61
N GLU A 74 6.42 -3.09 -7.29
CA GLU A 74 7.42 -3.92 -6.65
C GLU A 74 8.18 -3.13 -5.59
N ILE A 75 8.82 -3.83 -4.68
CA ILE A 75 9.64 -3.16 -3.68
C ILE A 75 10.72 -2.33 -4.38
N ASP A 76 10.94 -1.12 -3.88
CA ASP A 76 11.91 -0.22 -4.47
C ASP A 76 13.32 -0.80 -4.33
N SER A 77 14.13 -0.58 -5.37
CA SER A 77 15.50 -1.05 -5.37
C SER A 77 16.31 -0.28 -4.35
N GLU A 78 17.24 -0.98 -3.73
CA GLU A 78 18.17 -0.31 -2.85
C GLU A 78 19.09 0.58 -3.69
N SER A 79 19.18 1.86 -3.30
CA SER A 79 20.02 2.79 -4.00
C SER A 79 21.49 2.47 -3.74
N LYS A 80 22.28 2.48 -4.78
CA LYS A 80 23.71 2.24 -4.64
C LYS A 80 24.47 3.53 -4.60
#